data_0f925c9e5dee5e6b5e3ce10d0ad9605d
#
_entry.id   0f925c9e5dee5e6b5e3ce10d0ad9605d
#
_cell.length_a   1.000
_cell.length_b   1.000
_cell.length_c   1.000
_cell.angle_alpha   90.00
_cell.angle_beta   90.00
_cell.angle_gamma   90.00
#
_symmetry.space_group_name_H-M   'P 1'
#
loop_
_entity.id
_entity.type
_entity.pdbx_description
1 polymer ?
#
loop_
_entity_poly.entity_id
_entity_poly.type
_entity_poly.pdbx_seq_one_letter_code
_entity_poly.pdbx_strand_id
1 'polypeptide(L)'
;MQAYQNHKLTKASNIINCSRINLANHAYDKETNHITHHATVPLQSGSERFGLLNVASPNKEHYSEEDLELLESVAFQIGSAIKRIQLTNKEKENAKINERNRLARDLHDSVNQMLFSLKLTAHAAKGITTDEQAQRAFKTIEETSQNAVNEMRALIWQLKPVGLEQGLIHALHYYSKMLGLDLKVTINGLIDLSNDIEENVYRIIQEAMNNVIKHAKTNKVYLDLSQNVDYLEVDIRDNGQGFDTQSINTFLFNGLKNIKQRTQYLNGKVTIESKINQGTRIYIKIPLKLKEHPYA
;
A
#
# COMPACT_ATOMS: atom_id res chain seq x y z
N MET A 1 -19.83 14.18 -22.09
CA MET A 1 -19.55 13.20 -21.05
C MET A 1 -20.57 12.06 -20.98
N GLN A 2 -21.87 12.31 -20.92
CA GLN A 2 -22.89 11.24 -20.90
C GLN A 2 -22.80 10.25 -22.09
N ALA A 3 -22.49 10.71 -23.29
CA ALA A 3 -22.35 9.83 -24.49
C ALA A 3 -21.11 8.92 -24.38
N TYR A 4 -20.06 9.34 -23.70
CA TYR A 4 -18.87 8.53 -23.42
C TYR A 4 -19.15 7.50 -22.33
N GLN A 5 -19.79 7.92 -21.24
CA GLN A 5 -20.19 7.03 -20.14
C GLN A 5 -21.17 5.95 -20.59
N ASN A 6 -22.12 6.29 -21.47
CA ASN A 6 -23.10 5.37 -22.01
C ASN A 6 -22.59 4.56 -23.22
N HIS A 7 -21.27 4.53 -23.46
CA HIS A 7 -20.65 3.81 -24.59
C HIS A 7 -21.13 4.22 -25.98
N LYS A 8 -21.80 5.38 -26.13
CA LYS A 8 -22.33 5.87 -27.42
C LYS A 8 -21.26 6.56 -28.26
N LEU A 9 -20.21 7.13 -27.64
CA LEU A 9 -19.11 7.75 -28.37
C LEU A 9 -18.04 6.70 -28.67
N THR A 10 -18.01 6.20 -29.89
CA THR A 10 -17.07 5.16 -30.35
C THR A 10 -16.07 5.67 -31.39
N LYS A 11 -16.33 6.80 -32.01
CA LYS A 11 -15.52 7.44 -33.05
C LYS A 11 -15.33 8.93 -32.77
N ALA A 12 -14.41 9.55 -33.51
CA ALA A 12 -14.28 11.00 -33.48
C ALA A 12 -15.59 11.67 -33.96
N SER A 13 -15.96 12.74 -33.28
CA SER A 13 -17.21 13.43 -33.57
C SER A 13 -17.08 14.92 -33.31
N ASN A 14 -17.69 15.71 -34.17
CA ASN A 14 -17.89 17.14 -33.94
C ASN A 14 -18.89 17.34 -32.80
N ILE A 15 -18.54 18.17 -31.83
CA ILE A 15 -19.41 18.55 -30.73
C ILE A 15 -19.85 20.00 -30.92
N ILE A 16 -21.14 20.14 -31.19
CA ILE A 16 -21.84 21.41 -31.33
C ILE A 16 -22.50 21.70 -29.97
N ASN A 17 -22.55 22.97 -29.56
CA ASN A 17 -23.20 23.40 -28.31
C ASN A 17 -22.65 22.73 -27.04
N CYS A 18 -21.33 22.69 -26.85
CA CYS A 18 -20.70 22.18 -25.64
C CYS A 18 -21.03 23.07 -24.45
N SER A 19 -21.71 22.51 -23.44
CA SER A 19 -22.06 23.24 -22.22
C SER A 19 -20.86 23.81 -21.49
N ARG A 20 -19.67 23.16 -21.57
CA ARG A 20 -18.43 23.66 -20.96
C ARG A 20 -17.89 24.89 -21.66
N ILE A 21 -17.93 24.93 -22.99
CA ILE A 21 -17.53 26.11 -23.77
C ILE A 21 -18.51 27.25 -23.51
N ASN A 22 -19.82 26.96 -23.48
CA ASN A 22 -20.84 27.95 -23.18
C ASN A 22 -20.66 28.53 -21.75
N LEU A 23 -20.40 27.70 -20.77
CA LEU A 23 -20.09 28.15 -19.38
C LEU A 23 -18.81 28.98 -19.33
N ALA A 24 -17.76 28.60 -20.04
CA ALA A 24 -16.50 29.33 -20.08
C ALA A 24 -16.69 30.70 -20.77
N ASN A 25 -17.43 30.77 -21.86
CA ASN A 25 -17.76 32.01 -22.55
C ASN A 25 -18.57 32.98 -21.67
N HIS A 26 -19.46 32.46 -20.80
CA HIS A 26 -20.23 33.28 -19.87
C HIS A 26 -19.45 33.71 -18.63
N ALA A 27 -18.53 32.88 -18.14
CA ALA A 27 -17.77 33.17 -16.94
C ALA A 27 -16.47 33.98 -17.17
N TYR A 28 -15.88 33.88 -18.37
CA TYR A 28 -14.57 34.45 -18.72
C TYR A 28 -14.60 35.04 -20.13
N ASP A 29 -15.29 36.15 -20.29
CA ASP A 29 -15.60 36.82 -21.57
C ASP A 29 -14.37 37.18 -22.46
N LYS A 30 -13.16 36.85 -22.05
CA LYS A 30 -11.90 37.20 -22.76
C LYS A 30 -10.94 36.02 -22.99
N GLU A 31 -11.16 34.84 -22.41
CA GLU A 31 -10.15 33.76 -22.40
C GLU A 31 -10.44 32.58 -23.34
N THR A 32 -11.62 32.48 -24.00
CA THR A 32 -11.94 31.36 -24.87
C THR A 32 -11.38 31.49 -26.28
N ASN A 33 -10.70 32.60 -26.60
CA ASN A 33 -10.09 32.87 -27.91
C ASN A 33 -11.00 32.51 -29.12
N HIS A 34 -12.28 32.81 -29.03
CA HIS A 34 -13.30 32.49 -30.05
C HIS A 34 -13.47 30.98 -30.35
N ILE A 35 -13.17 30.12 -29.36
CA ILE A 35 -13.48 28.70 -29.47
C ILE A 35 -14.99 28.52 -29.21
N THR A 36 -15.70 27.97 -30.19
CA THR A 36 -17.13 27.70 -30.11
C THR A 36 -17.46 26.22 -30.26
N HIS A 37 -16.65 25.48 -30.99
CA HIS A 37 -16.82 24.07 -31.30
C HIS A 37 -15.55 23.27 -31.02
N HIS A 38 -15.68 21.96 -30.84
CA HIS A 38 -14.54 21.06 -30.72
C HIS A 38 -14.85 19.68 -31.30
N ALA A 39 -13.81 18.99 -31.72
CA ALA A 39 -13.89 17.56 -32.00
C ALA A 39 -13.52 16.77 -30.76
N THR A 40 -14.19 15.63 -30.53
CA THR A 40 -13.95 14.73 -29.42
C THR A 40 -13.74 13.33 -29.96
N VAL A 41 -12.70 12.64 -29.47
CA VAL A 41 -12.40 11.24 -29.78
C VAL A 41 -12.09 10.45 -28.50
N PRO A 42 -12.61 9.21 -28.38
CA PRO A 42 -12.28 8.38 -27.22
C PRO A 42 -10.84 7.88 -27.30
N LEU A 43 -10.12 7.98 -26.19
CA LEU A 43 -8.83 7.30 -25.99
C LEU A 43 -9.10 5.89 -25.49
N GLN A 44 -8.80 4.88 -26.31
CA GLN A 44 -9.09 3.47 -25.99
C GLN A 44 -8.05 2.53 -26.58
N SER A 45 -7.94 1.35 -26.01
CA SER A 45 -7.17 0.24 -26.57
C SER A 45 -7.92 -1.08 -26.33
N GLY A 46 -8.37 -1.71 -27.41
CA GLY A 46 -9.33 -2.81 -27.35
C GLY A 46 -10.64 -2.39 -26.68
N SER A 47 -11.05 -3.09 -25.64
CA SER A 47 -12.26 -2.77 -24.85
C SER A 47 -12.03 -1.75 -23.73
N GLU A 48 -10.78 -1.43 -23.42
CA GLU A 48 -10.46 -0.49 -22.33
C GLU A 48 -10.47 0.96 -22.79
N ARG A 49 -11.09 1.80 -21.98
CA ARG A 49 -11.22 3.23 -22.22
C ARG A 49 -10.41 4.02 -21.19
N PHE A 50 -9.61 4.98 -21.66
CA PHE A 50 -8.70 5.77 -20.82
C PHE A 50 -9.15 7.21 -20.65
N GLY A 51 -10.03 7.71 -21.53
CA GLY A 51 -10.50 9.08 -21.49
C GLY A 51 -10.96 9.60 -22.84
N LEU A 52 -10.98 10.92 -22.96
CA LEU A 52 -11.37 11.65 -24.16
C LEU A 52 -10.25 12.60 -24.55
N LEU A 53 -9.96 12.67 -25.85
CA LEU A 53 -9.15 13.72 -26.44
C LEU A 53 -10.12 14.75 -27.10
N ASN A 54 -10.02 16.00 -26.68
CA ASN A 54 -10.77 17.10 -27.27
C ASN A 54 -9.80 18.02 -28.02
N VAL A 55 -10.13 18.37 -29.22
CA VAL A 55 -9.36 19.31 -30.04
C VAL A 55 -10.27 20.47 -30.46
N ALA A 56 -9.81 21.68 -30.19
CA ALA A 56 -10.52 22.90 -30.53
C ALA A 56 -9.57 23.91 -31.17
N SER A 57 -10.06 24.68 -32.09
CA SER A 57 -9.31 25.76 -32.72
C SER A 57 -10.18 27.03 -32.76
N PRO A 58 -9.58 28.22 -32.60
CA PRO A 58 -10.30 29.49 -32.72
C PRO A 58 -10.97 29.63 -34.10
N ASN A 59 -12.19 30.11 -34.10
CA ASN A 59 -12.98 30.38 -35.33
C ASN A 59 -13.22 29.15 -36.24
N LYS A 60 -13.00 27.91 -35.72
CA LYS A 60 -13.29 26.67 -36.46
C LYS A 60 -14.59 26.07 -35.92
N GLU A 61 -15.62 26.03 -36.75
CA GLU A 61 -16.95 25.55 -36.38
C GLU A 61 -17.15 24.06 -36.72
N HIS A 62 -16.36 23.53 -37.65
CA HIS A 62 -16.49 22.16 -38.10
C HIS A 62 -15.13 21.54 -38.44
N TYR A 63 -14.93 20.28 -38.09
CA TYR A 63 -13.79 19.45 -38.46
C TYR A 63 -14.22 18.51 -39.58
N SER A 64 -13.44 18.45 -40.66
CA SER A 64 -13.71 17.60 -41.82
C SER A 64 -13.62 16.12 -41.48
N GLU A 65 -14.07 15.22 -42.33
CA GLU A 65 -13.91 13.79 -42.14
C GLU A 65 -12.43 13.43 -42.08
N GLU A 66 -11.57 14.02 -42.89
CA GLU A 66 -10.13 13.83 -42.84
C GLU A 66 -9.51 14.26 -41.48
N ASP A 67 -9.95 15.40 -40.91
CA ASP A 67 -9.54 15.86 -39.59
C ASP A 67 -9.94 14.83 -38.50
N LEU A 68 -11.15 14.27 -38.59
CA LEU A 68 -11.68 13.30 -37.64
C LEU A 68 -10.95 11.95 -37.75
N GLU A 69 -10.66 11.46 -38.95
CA GLU A 69 -9.86 10.25 -39.18
C GLU A 69 -8.44 10.42 -38.64
N LEU A 70 -7.82 11.57 -38.85
CA LEU A 70 -6.51 11.87 -38.25
C LEU A 70 -6.57 11.84 -36.71
N LEU A 71 -7.60 12.45 -36.12
CA LEU A 71 -7.81 12.42 -34.66
C LEU A 71 -8.03 11.01 -34.16
N GLU A 72 -8.75 10.15 -34.86
CA GLU A 72 -8.89 8.72 -34.50
C GLU A 72 -7.56 7.99 -34.51
N SER A 73 -6.74 8.21 -35.53
CA SER A 73 -5.41 7.62 -35.62
C SER A 73 -4.51 8.03 -34.46
N VAL A 74 -4.48 9.35 -34.16
CA VAL A 74 -3.71 9.87 -33.01
C VAL A 74 -4.25 9.32 -31.69
N ALA A 75 -5.58 9.31 -31.51
CA ALA A 75 -6.21 8.79 -30.31
C ALA A 75 -5.92 7.28 -30.09
N PHE A 76 -5.90 6.50 -31.17
CA PHE A 76 -5.51 5.10 -31.12
C PHE A 76 -4.05 4.91 -30.66
N GLN A 77 -3.13 5.72 -31.20
CA GLN A 77 -1.71 5.67 -30.79
C GLN A 77 -1.54 6.05 -29.31
N ILE A 78 -2.22 7.11 -28.85
CA ILE A 78 -2.21 7.55 -27.46
C ILE A 78 -2.80 6.45 -26.56
N GLY A 79 -3.95 5.89 -26.89
CA GLY A 79 -4.58 4.80 -26.14
C GLY A 79 -3.69 3.57 -26.02
N SER A 80 -3.05 3.19 -27.13
CA SER A 80 -2.09 2.07 -27.17
C SER A 80 -0.84 2.36 -26.31
N ALA A 81 -0.33 3.60 -26.34
CA ALA A 81 0.80 4.01 -25.50
C ALA A 81 0.43 3.97 -24.01
N ILE A 82 -0.73 4.48 -23.62
CA ILE A 82 -1.24 4.42 -22.24
C ILE A 82 -1.32 2.97 -21.77
N LYS A 83 -1.94 2.09 -22.57
CA LYS A 83 -2.05 0.65 -22.24
C LYS A 83 -0.68 0.00 -22.04
N ARG A 84 0.27 0.28 -22.92
CA ARG A 84 1.64 -0.24 -22.80
C ARG A 84 2.32 0.24 -21.52
N ILE A 85 2.19 1.52 -21.16
CA ILE A 85 2.74 2.07 -19.92
C ILE A 85 2.12 1.37 -18.69
N GLN A 86 0.80 1.17 -18.70
CA GLN A 86 0.12 0.49 -17.59
C GLN A 86 0.59 -0.97 -17.45
N LEU A 87 0.69 -1.71 -18.56
CA LEU A 87 1.18 -3.09 -18.56
C LEU A 87 2.63 -3.17 -18.06
N THR A 88 3.51 -2.31 -18.56
CA THR A 88 4.92 -2.26 -18.12
C THR A 88 5.04 -1.95 -16.63
N ASN A 89 4.23 -1.03 -16.11
CA ASN A 89 4.22 -0.73 -14.68
C ASN A 89 3.73 -1.92 -13.85
N LYS A 90 2.68 -2.60 -14.30
CA LYS A 90 2.17 -3.82 -13.65
C LYS A 90 3.21 -4.96 -13.66
N GLU A 91 3.90 -5.16 -14.78
CA GLU A 91 4.99 -6.14 -14.88
C GLU A 91 6.15 -5.82 -13.93
N LYS A 92 6.56 -4.54 -13.84
CA LYS A 92 7.59 -4.10 -12.90
C LYS A 92 7.21 -4.36 -11.45
N GLU A 93 5.96 -4.07 -11.06
CA GLU A 93 5.49 -4.36 -9.70
C GLU A 93 5.44 -5.86 -9.42
N ASN A 94 4.96 -6.67 -10.36
CA ASN A 94 4.97 -8.12 -10.24
C ASN A 94 6.40 -8.67 -10.12
N ALA A 95 7.34 -8.15 -10.90
CA ALA A 95 8.74 -8.55 -10.82
C ALA A 95 9.35 -8.23 -9.45
N LYS A 96 9.04 -7.05 -8.87
CA LYS A 96 9.48 -6.68 -7.51
C LYS A 96 8.91 -7.63 -6.45
N ILE A 97 7.63 -7.98 -6.55
CA ILE A 97 6.98 -8.92 -5.63
C ILE A 97 7.63 -10.30 -5.72
N ASN A 98 7.85 -10.80 -6.94
CA ASN A 98 8.49 -12.09 -7.17
C ASN A 98 9.92 -12.13 -6.63
N GLU A 99 10.70 -11.08 -6.86
CA GLU A 99 12.06 -10.98 -6.33
C GLU A 99 12.09 -10.92 -4.80
N ARG A 100 11.20 -10.15 -4.16
CA ARG A 100 11.04 -10.16 -2.70
C ARG A 100 10.71 -11.54 -2.16
N ASN A 101 9.79 -12.26 -2.82
CA ASN A 101 9.41 -13.61 -2.43
C ASN A 101 10.57 -14.62 -2.61
N ARG A 102 11.39 -14.45 -3.64
CA ARG A 102 12.59 -15.25 -3.87
C ARG A 102 13.62 -15.00 -2.77
N LEU A 103 13.96 -13.73 -2.53
CA LEU A 103 14.89 -13.33 -1.48
C LEU A 103 14.47 -13.82 -0.09
N ALA A 104 13.18 -13.72 0.23
CA ALA A 104 12.67 -14.21 1.51
C ALA A 104 12.89 -15.72 1.69
N ARG A 105 12.69 -16.52 0.62
CA ARG A 105 12.95 -17.97 0.65
C ARG A 105 14.44 -18.27 0.75
N ASP A 106 15.28 -17.62 -0.08
CA ASP A 106 16.72 -17.85 -0.10
C ASP A 106 17.34 -17.54 1.27
N LEU A 107 16.91 -16.45 1.92
CA LEU A 107 17.34 -16.08 3.27
C LEU A 107 16.86 -17.10 4.32
N HIS A 108 15.59 -17.54 4.21
CA HIS A 108 15.03 -18.53 5.14
C HIS A 108 15.78 -19.86 5.06
N ASP A 109 16.04 -20.35 3.84
CA ASP A 109 16.55 -21.72 3.65
C ASP A 109 18.06 -21.79 3.84
N SER A 110 18.82 -20.76 3.49
CA SER A 110 20.28 -20.80 3.60
C SER A 110 20.79 -20.22 4.92
N VAL A 111 20.46 -18.97 5.21
CA VAL A 111 21.06 -18.25 6.36
C VAL A 111 20.48 -18.73 7.67
N ASN A 112 19.17 -18.98 7.78
CA ASN A 112 18.56 -19.54 8.98
C ASN A 112 19.12 -20.92 9.32
N GLN A 113 19.35 -21.79 8.32
CA GLN A 113 19.94 -23.10 8.54
C GLN A 113 21.37 -23.00 9.07
N MET A 114 22.18 -22.09 8.50
CA MET A 114 23.57 -21.88 8.99
C MET A 114 23.58 -21.35 10.42
N LEU A 115 22.76 -20.38 10.76
CA LEU A 115 22.68 -19.83 12.11
C LEU A 115 22.16 -20.85 13.12
N PHE A 116 21.17 -21.67 12.73
CA PHE A 116 20.66 -22.75 13.56
C PHE A 116 21.74 -23.82 13.83
N SER A 117 22.48 -24.22 12.78
CA SER A 117 23.60 -25.16 12.91
C SER A 117 24.69 -24.61 13.84
N LEU A 118 25.06 -23.34 13.69
CA LEU A 118 26.04 -22.67 14.55
C LEU A 118 25.59 -22.66 16.03
N LYS A 119 24.33 -22.31 16.30
CA LYS A 119 23.72 -22.35 17.62
C LYS A 119 23.81 -23.76 18.23
N LEU A 120 23.40 -24.79 17.46
CA LEU A 120 23.41 -26.18 17.93
C LEU A 120 24.82 -26.67 18.22
N THR A 121 25.78 -26.33 17.36
CA THR A 121 27.21 -26.69 17.57
C THR A 121 27.77 -26.00 18.83
N ALA A 122 27.48 -24.71 19.02
CA ALA A 122 27.90 -23.98 20.22
C ALA A 122 27.28 -24.57 21.51
N HIS A 123 25.98 -24.93 21.44
CA HIS A 123 25.29 -25.58 22.56
C HIS A 123 25.92 -26.94 22.93
N ALA A 124 26.19 -27.79 21.94
CA ALA A 124 26.84 -29.06 22.14
C ALA A 124 28.28 -28.92 22.71
N ALA A 125 29.08 -28.02 22.13
CA ALA A 125 30.46 -27.76 22.59
C ALA A 125 30.51 -27.24 24.02
N LYS A 126 29.57 -26.40 24.45
CA LYS A 126 29.41 -25.91 25.81
C LYS A 126 29.17 -27.03 26.81
N GLY A 127 28.40 -28.08 26.39
CA GLY A 127 28.12 -29.24 27.26
C GLY A 127 29.29 -30.22 27.41
N ILE A 128 30.27 -30.19 26.51
CA ILE A 128 31.40 -31.12 26.50
C ILE A 128 32.64 -30.53 27.21
N THR A 129 32.84 -29.21 27.16
CA THR A 129 34.00 -28.57 27.75
C THR A 129 33.87 -28.37 29.27
N THR A 130 34.95 -28.57 30.00
CA THR A 130 35.05 -28.25 31.44
C THR A 130 35.74 -26.90 31.69
N ASP A 131 36.28 -26.27 30.64
CA ASP A 131 36.91 -24.95 30.75
C ASP A 131 35.84 -23.85 30.82
N GLU A 132 35.80 -23.13 31.93
CA GLU A 132 34.85 -22.04 32.16
C GLU A 132 34.94 -20.92 31.13
N GLN A 133 36.13 -20.63 30.61
CA GLN A 133 36.33 -19.57 29.63
C GLN A 133 35.75 -19.98 28.28
N ALA A 134 35.95 -21.24 27.89
CA ALA A 134 35.36 -21.84 26.72
C ALA A 134 33.81 -21.94 26.84
N GLN A 135 33.28 -22.31 28.01
CA GLN A 135 31.84 -22.35 28.27
C GLN A 135 31.20 -20.96 28.08
N ARG A 136 31.82 -19.89 28.58
CA ARG A 136 31.36 -18.51 28.39
C ARG A 136 31.38 -18.11 26.92
N ALA A 137 32.44 -18.44 26.18
CA ALA A 137 32.56 -18.18 24.77
C ALA A 137 31.44 -18.89 23.95
N PHE A 138 31.21 -20.18 24.20
CA PHE A 138 30.14 -20.93 23.53
C PHE A 138 28.74 -20.41 23.87
N LYS A 139 28.50 -19.97 25.10
CA LYS A 139 27.25 -19.31 25.48
C LYS A 139 27.04 -18.02 24.71
N THR A 140 28.07 -17.20 24.56
CA THR A 140 28.00 -15.97 23.75
C THR A 140 27.69 -16.26 22.28
N ILE A 141 28.31 -17.29 21.70
CA ILE A 141 28.03 -17.72 20.31
C ILE A 141 26.58 -18.20 20.18
N GLU A 142 26.08 -19.00 21.12
CA GLU A 142 24.70 -19.49 21.16
C GLU A 142 23.69 -18.33 21.19
N GLU A 143 23.91 -17.37 22.11
CA GLU A 143 23.07 -16.19 22.27
C GLU A 143 23.12 -15.28 21.04
N THR A 144 24.30 -15.03 20.48
CA THR A 144 24.49 -14.21 19.29
C THR A 144 23.83 -14.84 18.06
N SER A 145 23.99 -16.16 17.90
CA SER A 145 23.34 -16.92 16.83
C SER A 145 21.81 -16.85 16.93
N GLN A 146 21.26 -16.98 18.15
CA GLN A 146 19.82 -16.84 18.38
C GLN A 146 19.31 -15.45 18.05
N ASN A 147 20.05 -14.40 18.43
CA ASN A 147 19.70 -13.02 18.10
C ASN A 147 19.72 -12.80 16.59
N ALA A 148 20.74 -13.31 15.89
CA ALA A 148 20.83 -13.23 14.42
C ALA A 148 19.68 -13.97 13.74
N VAL A 149 19.23 -15.13 14.24
CA VAL A 149 18.02 -15.82 13.73
C VAL A 149 16.78 -14.94 13.90
N ASN A 150 16.63 -14.29 15.04
CA ASN A 150 15.48 -13.43 15.31
C ASN A 150 15.47 -12.19 14.39
N GLU A 151 16.63 -11.54 14.21
CA GLU A 151 16.77 -10.42 13.27
C GLU A 151 16.51 -10.85 11.82
N MET A 152 17.06 -11.99 11.40
CA MET A 152 16.82 -12.53 10.07
C MET A 152 15.33 -12.81 9.81
N ARG A 153 14.65 -13.41 10.78
CA ARG A 153 13.20 -13.62 10.71
C ARG A 153 12.46 -12.29 10.54
N ALA A 154 12.81 -11.27 11.32
CA ALA A 154 12.21 -9.95 11.20
C ALA A 154 12.40 -9.35 9.79
N LEU A 155 13.58 -9.50 9.18
CA LEU A 155 13.87 -9.07 7.81
C LEU A 155 13.05 -9.84 6.76
N ILE A 156 13.00 -11.18 6.89
CA ILE A 156 12.18 -12.02 5.99
C ILE A 156 10.71 -11.59 6.02
N TRP A 157 10.19 -11.28 7.20
CA TRP A 157 8.81 -10.81 7.37
C TRP A 157 8.55 -9.42 6.77
N GLN A 158 9.59 -8.57 6.70
CA GLN A 158 9.49 -7.32 5.95
C GLN A 158 9.40 -7.58 4.44
N LEU A 159 9.99 -8.67 3.95
CA LEU A 159 9.95 -9.04 2.53
C LEU A 159 8.63 -9.73 2.16
N LYS A 160 8.17 -10.69 2.95
CA LYS A 160 6.92 -11.44 2.70
C LYS A 160 6.14 -11.65 4.01
N PRO A 161 4.85 -11.27 4.09
CA PRO A 161 4.00 -11.61 5.22
C PRO A 161 3.78 -13.13 5.25
N VAL A 162 4.36 -13.83 6.23
CA VAL A 162 4.18 -15.27 6.39
C VAL A 162 2.83 -15.55 7.06
N GLY A 163 2.04 -16.46 6.51
CA GLY A 163 0.75 -16.86 7.07
C GLY A 163 -0.43 -15.99 6.63
N LEU A 164 -0.21 -14.97 5.78
CA LEU A 164 -1.31 -14.15 5.28
C LEU A 164 -2.26 -14.95 4.36
N GLU A 165 -1.74 -15.99 3.71
CA GLU A 165 -2.56 -16.96 2.96
C GLU A 165 -3.57 -17.73 3.82
N GLN A 166 -3.38 -17.74 5.15
CA GLN A 166 -4.30 -18.30 6.15
C GLN A 166 -5.18 -17.23 6.78
N GLY A 167 -5.11 -15.99 6.27
CA GLY A 167 -5.87 -14.82 6.69
C GLY A 167 -5.13 -13.89 7.64
N LEU A 168 -5.59 -12.63 7.64
CA LEU A 168 -5.00 -11.52 8.38
C LEU A 168 -4.76 -11.85 9.86
N ILE A 169 -5.78 -12.35 10.54
CA ILE A 169 -5.73 -12.60 11.98
C ILE A 169 -4.71 -13.68 12.33
N HIS A 170 -4.65 -14.75 11.51
CA HIS A 170 -3.66 -15.82 11.70
C HIS A 170 -2.23 -15.27 11.57
N ALA A 171 -1.96 -14.50 10.53
CA ALA A 171 -0.66 -13.89 10.30
C ALA A 171 -0.26 -12.94 11.43
N LEU A 172 -1.19 -12.14 11.97
CA LEU A 172 -0.95 -11.22 13.08
C LEU A 172 -0.65 -11.95 14.40
N HIS A 173 -1.38 -13.01 14.73
CA HIS A 173 -1.09 -13.82 15.91
C HIS A 173 0.26 -14.52 15.81
N TYR A 174 0.58 -15.07 14.64
CA TYR A 174 1.88 -15.67 14.43
C TYR A 174 3.00 -14.63 14.59
N TYR A 175 2.83 -13.43 14.00
CA TYR A 175 3.81 -12.35 14.10
C TYR A 175 3.98 -11.85 15.55
N SER A 176 2.89 -11.64 16.27
CA SER A 176 2.94 -11.22 17.68
C SER A 176 3.69 -12.23 18.57
N LYS A 177 3.44 -13.52 18.37
CA LYS A 177 4.12 -14.61 19.10
C LYS A 177 5.62 -14.61 18.83
N MET A 178 6.03 -14.38 17.58
CA MET A 178 7.43 -14.28 17.21
C MET A 178 8.14 -13.10 17.90
N LEU A 179 7.43 -11.97 18.06
CA LEU A 179 7.94 -10.78 18.74
C LEU A 179 7.88 -10.86 20.27
N GLY A 180 7.24 -11.89 20.85
CA GLY A 180 6.98 -11.99 22.28
C GLY A 180 5.92 -11.00 22.78
N LEU A 181 5.03 -10.54 21.88
CA LEU A 181 3.92 -9.65 22.22
C LEU A 181 2.67 -10.44 22.65
N ASP A 182 1.99 -9.93 23.66
CA ASP A 182 0.65 -10.36 24.08
C ASP A 182 -0.39 -9.56 23.27
N LEU A 183 -0.82 -10.13 22.14
CA LEU A 183 -1.79 -9.52 21.24
C LEU A 183 -3.21 -9.97 21.61
N LYS A 184 -4.07 -8.99 21.93
CA LYS A 184 -5.49 -9.21 22.12
C LYS A 184 -6.25 -8.63 20.94
N VAL A 185 -6.98 -9.49 20.22
CA VAL A 185 -7.76 -9.10 19.02
C VAL A 185 -9.25 -9.17 19.33
N THR A 186 -9.96 -8.10 19.02
CA THR A 186 -11.42 -8.04 19.00
C THR A 186 -11.87 -7.83 17.56
N ILE A 187 -12.85 -8.62 17.11
CA ILE A 187 -13.38 -8.54 15.74
C ILE A 187 -14.88 -8.25 15.82
N ASN A 188 -15.29 -7.20 15.13
CA ASN A 188 -16.69 -6.83 14.97
C ASN A 188 -17.08 -6.91 13.49
N GLY A 189 -17.92 -7.88 13.15
CA GLY A 189 -18.33 -8.18 11.78
C GLY A 189 -17.47 -9.27 11.14
N LEU A 190 -17.75 -9.54 9.87
CA LEU A 190 -16.94 -10.45 9.04
C LEU A 190 -15.84 -9.64 8.35
N ILE A 191 -14.60 -10.05 8.55
CA ILE A 191 -13.45 -9.42 7.86
C ILE A 191 -13.25 -10.13 6.53
N ASP A 192 -13.66 -9.48 5.45
CA ASP A 192 -13.49 -9.94 4.07
C ASP A 192 -12.87 -8.81 3.25
N LEU A 193 -11.59 -8.92 2.96
CA LEU A 193 -10.78 -7.89 2.34
C LEU A 193 -10.19 -8.40 1.02
N SER A 194 -10.06 -7.51 0.05
CA SER A 194 -9.24 -7.81 -1.12
C SER A 194 -7.78 -7.98 -0.72
N ASN A 195 -7.02 -8.78 -1.47
CA ASN A 195 -5.61 -9.08 -1.19
C ASN A 195 -4.76 -7.82 -1.01
N ASP A 196 -5.01 -6.76 -1.78
CA ASP A 196 -4.28 -5.49 -1.68
C ASP A 196 -4.57 -4.76 -0.37
N ILE A 197 -5.83 -4.70 0.04
CA ILE A 197 -6.24 -4.09 1.32
C ILE A 197 -5.69 -4.92 2.48
N GLU A 198 -5.83 -6.24 2.42
CA GLU A 198 -5.38 -7.16 3.47
C GLU A 198 -3.86 -7.05 3.69
N GLU A 199 -3.05 -7.05 2.63
CA GLU A 199 -1.60 -6.90 2.74
C GLU A 199 -1.22 -5.53 3.33
N ASN A 200 -1.83 -4.45 2.89
CA ASN A 200 -1.51 -3.12 3.41
C ASN A 200 -1.94 -2.96 4.87
N VAL A 201 -3.10 -3.49 5.26
CA VAL A 201 -3.57 -3.51 6.66
C VAL A 201 -2.62 -4.34 7.54
N TYR A 202 -2.23 -5.54 7.07
CA TYR A 202 -1.22 -6.34 7.75
C TYR A 202 0.07 -5.54 7.99
N ARG A 203 0.60 -4.87 6.96
CA ARG A 203 1.83 -4.06 7.05
C ARG A 203 1.70 -2.88 8.02
N ILE A 204 0.56 -2.26 8.07
CA ILE A 204 0.28 -1.18 9.01
C ILE A 204 0.33 -1.70 10.45
N ILE A 205 -0.37 -2.81 10.73
CA ILE A 205 -0.42 -3.41 12.07
C ILE A 205 0.98 -3.95 12.45
N GLN A 206 1.68 -4.59 11.52
CA GLN A 206 3.06 -5.03 11.69
C GLN A 206 3.99 -3.89 12.14
N GLU A 207 3.92 -2.73 11.48
CA GLU A 207 4.72 -1.56 11.83
C GLU A 207 4.36 -1.01 13.21
N ALA A 208 3.07 -1.01 13.57
CA ALA A 208 2.62 -0.62 14.89
C ALA A 208 3.18 -1.57 15.98
N MET A 209 3.13 -2.88 15.76
CA MET A 209 3.72 -3.87 16.68
C MET A 209 5.24 -3.70 16.84
N ASN A 210 5.96 -3.42 15.75
CA ASN A 210 7.39 -3.13 15.80
C ASN A 210 7.70 -1.88 16.63
N ASN A 211 6.86 -0.85 16.53
CA ASN A 211 6.99 0.35 17.34
C ASN A 211 6.77 0.05 18.83
N VAL A 212 5.86 -0.84 19.17
CA VAL A 212 5.65 -1.27 20.57
C VAL A 212 6.92 -1.93 21.10
N ILE A 213 7.50 -2.90 20.39
CA ILE A 213 8.74 -3.58 20.83
C ILE A 213 9.90 -2.60 20.98
N LYS A 214 10.07 -1.70 20.01
CA LYS A 214 11.24 -0.79 20.00
C LYS A 214 11.12 0.35 20.99
N HIS A 215 9.90 0.83 21.24
CA HIS A 215 9.70 2.13 21.86
C HIS A 215 8.75 2.14 23.05
N ALA A 216 7.78 1.20 23.16
CA ALA A 216 6.73 1.35 24.16
C ALA A 216 7.09 0.86 25.56
N LYS A 217 8.12 0.02 25.72
CA LYS A 217 8.48 -0.64 27.00
C LYS A 217 7.31 -1.47 27.57
N THR A 218 6.48 -2.03 26.73
CA THR A 218 5.40 -2.98 27.06
C THR A 218 5.39 -4.10 26.05
N ASN A 219 4.79 -5.23 26.39
CA ASN A 219 4.55 -6.33 25.45
C ASN A 219 3.06 -6.52 25.12
N LYS A 220 2.17 -5.64 25.62
CA LYS A 220 0.72 -5.76 25.42
C LYS A 220 0.27 -4.89 24.26
N VAL A 221 -0.44 -5.50 23.33
CA VAL A 221 -1.06 -4.83 22.17
C VAL A 221 -2.52 -5.21 22.09
N TYR A 222 -3.38 -4.22 21.91
CA TYR A 222 -4.81 -4.38 21.70
C TYR A 222 -5.12 -3.98 20.25
N LEU A 223 -5.82 -4.84 19.55
CA LEU A 223 -6.23 -4.63 18.17
C LEU A 223 -7.73 -4.85 18.05
N ASP A 224 -8.46 -3.82 17.71
CA ASP A 224 -9.89 -3.91 17.41
C ASP A 224 -10.08 -3.71 15.90
N LEU A 225 -10.71 -4.67 15.25
CA LEU A 225 -11.06 -4.66 13.83
C LEU A 225 -12.56 -4.64 13.69
N SER A 226 -13.09 -3.68 12.95
CA SER A 226 -14.51 -3.59 12.64
C SER A 226 -14.72 -3.36 11.16
N GLN A 227 -15.46 -4.23 10.50
CA GLN A 227 -15.82 -4.09 9.10
C GLN A 227 -17.32 -3.98 8.92
N ASN A 228 -17.73 -2.99 8.15
CA ASN A 228 -19.07 -2.88 7.59
C ASN A 228 -19.00 -2.76 6.06
N VAL A 229 -20.14 -2.55 5.40
CA VAL A 229 -20.23 -2.50 3.93
C VAL A 229 -19.37 -1.38 3.32
N ASP A 230 -19.18 -0.28 4.06
CA ASP A 230 -18.55 0.93 3.52
C ASP A 230 -17.10 1.12 3.97
N TYR A 231 -16.75 0.61 5.17
CA TYR A 231 -15.47 0.92 5.82
C TYR A 231 -14.91 -0.27 6.59
N LEU A 232 -13.57 -0.34 6.62
CA LEU A 232 -12.79 -1.07 7.61
C LEU A 232 -12.24 -0.06 8.62
N GLU A 233 -12.44 -0.34 9.89
CA GLU A 233 -11.86 0.40 11.00
C GLU A 233 -10.86 -0.49 11.73
N VAL A 234 -9.66 0.05 11.98
CA VAL A 234 -8.55 -0.61 12.66
C VAL A 234 -8.11 0.28 13.81
N ASP A 235 -8.22 -0.21 15.04
CA ASP A 235 -7.81 0.51 16.25
C ASP A 235 -6.72 -0.30 16.96
N ILE A 236 -5.49 0.22 16.96
CA ILE A 236 -4.34 -0.43 17.55
C ILE A 236 -3.89 0.40 18.76
N ARG A 237 -3.75 -0.25 19.94
CA ARG A 237 -3.41 0.42 21.18
C ARG A 237 -2.33 -0.33 21.94
N ASP A 238 -1.44 0.41 22.57
CA ASP A 238 -0.53 -0.07 23.60
C ASP A 238 -0.65 0.76 24.88
N ASN A 239 -0.27 0.17 26.00
CA ASN A 239 -0.24 0.84 27.30
C ASN A 239 1.20 1.14 27.73
N GLY A 240 2.06 1.49 26.78
CA GLY A 240 3.47 1.74 27.00
C GLY A 240 3.79 3.16 27.45
N GLN A 241 5.08 3.53 27.30
CA GLN A 241 5.54 4.86 27.74
C GLN A 241 5.03 6.03 26.89
N GLY A 242 4.45 5.75 25.70
CA GLY A 242 3.98 6.81 24.82
C GLY A 242 5.08 7.82 24.42
N PHE A 243 4.67 8.87 23.75
CA PHE A 243 5.54 9.98 23.35
C PHE A 243 4.75 11.27 23.20
N ASP A 244 5.44 12.41 23.24
CA ASP A 244 4.84 13.71 22.93
C ASP A 244 4.75 13.89 21.41
N THR A 245 3.54 14.04 20.89
CA THR A 245 3.29 14.21 19.46
C THR A 245 3.75 15.56 18.91
N GLN A 246 4.05 16.54 19.75
CA GLN A 246 4.50 17.87 19.34
C GLN A 246 6.04 18.00 19.29
N SER A 247 6.77 17.22 20.09
CA SER A 247 8.23 17.29 20.25
C SER A 247 9.02 16.29 19.39
N ILE A 248 8.48 15.84 18.28
CA ILE A 248 8.90 14.66 17.54
C ILE A 248 10.28 14.82 16.87
N ASN A 249 11.24 14.02 17.30
CA ASN A 249 12.56 13.90 16.69
C ASN A 249 12.51 12.99 15.44
N THR A 250 13.28 13.31 14.40
CA THR A 250 13.20 12.78 13.02
C THR A 250 13.32 11.24 12.87
N PHE A 251 13.89 10.52 13.84
CA PHE A 251 14.14 9.07 13.76
C PHE A 251 12.93 8.16 14.06
N LEU A 252 12.00 8.59 14.91
CA LEU A 252 10.72 7.90 15.18
C LEU A 252 9.74 7.98 14.00
N PHE A 253 10.03 8.83 13.02
CA PHE A 253 9.10 9.20 11.94
C PHE A 253 8.95 8.19 10.82
N ASN A 254 9.97 7.39 10.53
CA ASN A 254 9.89 6.50 9.35
C ASN A 254 8.76 5.47 9.49
N GLY A 255 8.59 4.89 10.67
CA GLY A 255 7.51 3.93 10.92
C GLY A 255 6.12 4.57 10.85
N LEU A 256 5.91 5.68 11.54
CA LEU A 256 4.63 6.40 11.52
C LEU A 256 4.34 7.01 10.14
N LYS A 257 5.37 7.45 9.41
CA LYS A 257 5.26 7.90 8.03
C LYS A 257 4.80 6.77 7.11
N ASN A 258 5.37 5.57 7.27
CA ASN A 258 4.96 4.39 6.50
C ASN A 258 3.49 4.04 6.75
N ILE A 259 3.03 4.07 8.00
CA ILE A 259 1.62 3.87 8.36
C ILE A 259 0.74 4.90 7.64
N LYS A 260 1.10 6.20 7.71
CA LYS A 260 0.36 7.27 7.03
C LYS A 260 0.31 7.07 5.51
N GLN A 261 1.44 6.76 4.87
CA GLN A 261 1.52 6.55 3.43
C GLN A 261 0.68 5.36 2.97
N ARG A 262 0.74 4.22 3.68
CA ARG A 262 -0.08 3.05 3.36
C ARG A 262 -1.58 3.31 3.56
N THR A 263 -1.93 4.02 4.63
CA THR A 263 -3.33 4.42 4.84
C THR A 263 -3.83 5.34 3.73
N GLN A 264 -3.00 6.30 3.28
CA GLN A 264 -3.34 7.18 2.15
C GLN A 264 -3.45 6.41 0.83
N TYR A 265 -2.58 5.43 0.60
CA TYR A 265 -2.67 4.55 -0.58
C TYR A 265 -4.03 3.84 -0.65
N LEU A 266 -4.57 3.43 0.50
CA LEU A 266 -5.92 2.84 0.61
C LEU A 266 -7.05 3.88 0.66
N ASN A 267 -6.79 5.15 0.35
CA ASN A 267 -7.74 6.26 0.48
C ASN A 267 -8.32 6.41 1.90
N GLY A 268 -7.65 5.87 2.91
CA GLY A 268 -8.06 5.90 4.30
C GLY A 268 -7.61 7.17 5.04
N LYS A 269 -8.10 7.28 6.27
CA LYS A 269 -7.68 8.31 7.24
C LYS A 269 -7.04 7.64 8.44
N VAL A 270 -5.96 8.23 8.97
CA VAL A 270 -5.28 7.77 10.18
C VAL A 270 -5.21 8.87 11.21
N THR A 271 -5.52 8.53 12.46
CA THR A 271 -5.34 9.37 13.64
C THR A 271 -4.36 8.66 14.58
N ILE A 272 -3.34 9.39 15.04
CA ILE A 272 -2.33 8.87 15.96
C ILE A 272 -2.38 9.73 17.22
N GLU A 273 -2.67 9.11 18.34
CA GLU A 273 -2.76 9.74 19.65
C GLU A 273 -1.73 9.10 20.56
N SER A 274 -0.88 9.89 21.19
CA SER A 274 0.08 9.42 22.19
C SER A 274 0.34 10.48 23.23
N LYS A 275 0.52 10.04 24.46
CA LYS A 275 0.95 10.90 25.58
C LYS A 275 1.96 10.15 26.42
N ILE A 276 2.91 10.87 27.00
CA ILE A 276 3.92 10.30 27.88
C ILE A 276 3.26 9.54 29.03
N ASN A 277 3.67 8.27 29.21
CA ASN A 277 3.16 7.31 30.20
C ASN A 277 1.69 6.93 30.03
N GLN A 278 1.06 7.17 28.87
CA GLN A 278 -0.32 6.76 28.59
C GLN A 278 -0.42 5.82 27.36
N GLY A 279 0.72 5.46 26.77
CA GLY A 279 0.76 4.59 25.58
C GLY A 279 0.46 5.33 24.28
N THR A 280 0.18 4.53 23.25
CA THR A 280 -0.12 5.04 21.91
C THR A 280 -1.38 4.37 21.36
N ARG A 281 -2.18 5.14 20.65
CA ARG A 281 -3.34 4.69 19.89
C ARG A 281 -3.19 5.10 18.44
N ILE A 282 -3.38 4.15 17.53
CA ILE A 282 -3.41 4.35 16.09
C ILE A 282 -4.77 3.91 15.58
N TYR A 283 -5.61 4.86 15.21
CA TYR A 283 -6.93 4.61 14.64
C TYR A 283 -6.94 4.88 13.16
N ILE A 284 -7.43 3.93 12.37
CA ILE A 284 -7.44 3.96 10.90
C ILE A 284 -8.83 3.63 10.41
N LYS A 285 -9.29 4.40 9.42
CA LYS A 285 -10.55 4.16 8.72
C LYS A 285 -10.31 4.11 7.23
N ILE A 286 -10.59 2.95 6.60
CA ILE A 286 -10.34 2.66 5.18
C ILE A 286 -11.68 2.46 4.47
N PRO A 287 -11.99 3.21 3.40
CA PRO A 287 -13.18 2.98 2.60
C PRO A 287 -13.03 1.67 1.80
N LEU A 288 -14.03 0.80 1.85
CA LEU A 288 -14.05 -0.48 1.11
C LEU A 288 -14.70 -0.34 -0.26
N LYS A 289 -15.59 0.64 -0.44
CA LYS A 289 -16.08 1.01 -1.76
C LYS A 289 -15.07 1.94 -2.41
N LEU A 290 -14.60 1.59 -3.59
CA LEU A 290 -13.93 2.54 -4.48
C LEU A 290 -14.89 3.73 -4.64
N LYS A 291 -14.46 4.94 -4.26
CA LYS A 291 -15.14 6.14 -4.73
C LYS A 291 -15.15 6.01 -6.23
N GLU A 292 -16.33 5.89 -6.84
CA GLU A 292 -16.49 6.19 -8.25
C GLU A 292 -15.81 7.53 -8.44
N HIS A 293 -14.75 7.55 -9.23
CA HIS A 293 -14.05 8.79 -9.53
C HIS A 293 -15.10 9.78 -10.04
N PRO A 294 -15.21 11.01 -9.49
CA PRO A 294 -16.18 12.00 -9.97
C PRO A 294 -15.95 12.41 -11.43
N TYR A 295 -15.03 11.72 -12.12
CA TYR A 295 -14.64 11.86 -13.52
C TYR A 295 -14.68 10.51 -14.28
N ALA A 296 -15.32 9.47 -13.73
CA ALA A 296 -15.66 8.28 -14.50
C ALA A 296 -16.89 8.53 -15.37
#